data_7907c7f084a6cb84c07588e42848d41b
#
_entry.id   7907c7f084a6cb84c07588e42848d41b
#
_cell.length_a   1.000
_cell.length_b   1.000
_cell.length_c   1.000
_cell.angle_alpha   90.00
_cell.angle_beta   90.00
_cell.angle_gamma   90.00
#
_symmetry.space_group_name_H-M   'P 1'
#
loop_
_entity.id
_entity.type
_entity.pdbx_description
1 polymer ?
#
loop_
_entity_poly.entity_id
_entity_poly.type
_entity_poly.pdbx_seq_one_letter_code
_entity_poly.pdbx_strand_id
1 'polypeptide(L)'
;VLQCRFGISNIEMNILGSKNLVEDFPKILDAYDVDVGDHSCFDSSHCSSNTDNCLLCRIRDRKSQNIEHIVYESNNFYVVPGTGAFFEGYLMIVPKDHITSFALLSEEKRDEFLQVLNDIKLILQGIYKKKVFAFECSSGKTGAGKHKTSIVHAHFHLAPTEMPVLREVQKSGLHPSLISKHEWGKYGENPYMLYIDQDDNWFIADDPNDYYPRQHPRQVLAEWMGCYNIYNWRYYPFRERMDIIAEEFRNFCKVNFQKLPKWVQESICFED
;
A
#
# COMPACT_ATOMS: atom_id res chain seq x y z
N VAL A 1 4.89 14.98 22.59
CA VAL A 1 5.53 15.27 21.30
C VAL A 1 5.03 14.31 20.24
N LEU A 2 4.78 13.04 20.53
CA LEU A 2 4.17 12.05 19.63
C LEU A 2 2.69 12.36 19.33
N GLN A 3 1.94 12.87 20.30
CA GLN A 3 0.51 13.16 20.21
C GLN A 3 0.16 14.19 19.12
N CYS A 4 1.04 15.18 18.91
CA CYS A 4 0.80 16.24 17.92
C CYS A 4 1.13 15.85 16.47
N ARG A 5 1.87 14.75 16.26
CA ARG A 5 2.32 14.35 14.91
C ARG A 5 1.46 13.27 14.26
N PHE A 6 0.70 12.48 15.02
CA PHE A 6 0.19 11.23 14.49
C PHE A 6 -1.33 11.00 14.65
N GLY A 7 -2.07 11.87 15.33
CA GLY A 7 -3.51 11.69 15.56
C GLY A 7 -3.85 10.35 16.26
N ILE A 8 -2.88 9.79 17.03
CA ILE A 8 -3.02 8.51 17.73
C ILE A 8 -3.93 8.72 18.94
N SER A 9 -4.91 7.83 19.16
CA SER A 9 -5.79 7.89 20.33
C SER A 9 -5.02 7.68 21.65
N ASN A 10 -5.57 8.15 22.76
CA ASN A 10 -4.96 7.97 24.09
C ASN A 10 -4.75 6.48 24.46
N ILE A 11 -5.56 5.59 23.90
CA ILE A 11 -5.46 4.14 24.11
C ILE A 11 -4.24 3.59 23.34
N GLU A 12 -4.07 4.00 22.09
CA GLU A 12 -2.90 3.61 21.27
C GLU A 12 -1.60 4.14 21.86
N MET A 13 -1.61 5.35 22.46
CA MET A 13 -0.45 5.93 23.13
C MET A 13 -0.04 5.16 24.39
N ASN A 14 -0.98 4.64 25.17
CA ASN A 14 -0.67 3.81 26.34
C ASN A 14 -0.02 2.48 25.95
N ILE A 15 -0.42 1.91 24.82
CA ILE A 15 0.17 0.69 24.26
C ILE A 15 1.61 0.96 23.78
N LEU A 16 1.85 2.09 23.10
CA LEU A 16 3.17 2.46 22.59
C LEU A 16 4.14 2.93 23.68
N GLY A 17 3.64 3.34 24.85
CA GLY A 17 4.44 3.83 25.98
C GLY A 17 4.86 2.75 26.99
N SER A 18 4.40 1.51 26.87
CA SER A 18 4.75 0.44 27.80
C SER A 18 6.16 -0.08 27.53
N LYS A 19 7.00 -0.13 28.57
CA LYS A 19 8.39 -0.63 28.47
C LYS A 19 8.49 -2.15 28.25
N ASN A 20 7.36 -2.87 28.30
CA ASN A 20 7.29 -4.34 28.20
C ASN A 20 6.42 -4.81 27.03
N LEU A 21 6.44 -4.07 25.92
CA LEU A 21 5.67 -4.40 24.71
C LEU A 21 5.84 -5.86 24.22
N VAL A 22 6.99 -6.48 24.46
CA VAL A 22 7.26 -7.86 24.02
C VAL A 22 6.58 -8.90 24.92
N GLU A 23 6.42 -8.62 26.22
CA GLU A 23 5.81 -9.56 27.18
C GLU A 23 4.28 -9.44 27.25
N ASP A 24 3.73 -8.25 26.97
CA ASP A 24 2.28 -8.01 26.98
C ASP A 24 1.62 -8.28 25.61
N PHE A 25 2.40 -8.53 24.58
CA PHE A 25 1.96 -8.72 23.21
C PHE A 25 0.90 -9.84 23.01
N PRO A 26 1.03 -11.03 23.64
CA PRO A 26 0.01 -12.07 23.55
C PRO A 26 -1.35 -11.67 24.16
N LYS A 27 -1.33 -10.87 25.22
CA LYS A 27 -2.55 -10.41 25.92
C LYS A 27 -3.29 -9.32 25.15
N ILE A 28 -2.55 -8.54 24.35
CA ILE A 28 -3.11 -7.51 23.48
C ILE A 28 -3.82 -8.17 22.29
N LEU A 29 -3.30 -9.27 21.75
CA LEU A 29 -3.94 -10.04 20.67
C LEU A 29 -5.25 -10.68 21.12
N ASP A 30 -5.34 -11.17 22.36
CA ASP A 30 -6.55 -11.79 22.91
C ASP A 30 -7.64 -10.74 23.27
N ALA A 31 -7.27 -9.49 23.51
CA ALA A 31 -8.20 -8.41 23.83
C ALA A 31 -8.86 -7.78 22.59
N TYR A 32 -8.20 -7.88 21.46
CA TYR A 32 -8.77 -7.53 20.16
C TYR A 32 -9.14 -8.82 19.49
N ASP A 33 -10.42 -9.19 19.53
CA ASP A 33 -11.03 -10.24 18.70
C ASP A 33 -10.93 -9.78 17.23
N VAL A 34 -9.69 -9.79 16.73
CA VAL A 34 -9.36 -9.42 15.36
C VAL A 34 -9.75 -10.63 14.54
N ASP A 35 -10.99 -10.67 14.10
CA ASP A 35 -11.40 -11.50 12.97
C ASP A 35 -10.57 -11.05 11.75
N VAL A 36 -9.33 -11.52 11.70
CA VAL A 36 -8.46 -11.50 10.53
C VAL A 36 -9.04 -12.54 9.58
N GLY A 37 -10.23 -12.24 9.06
CA GLY A 37 -11.01 -13.13 8.20
C GLY A 37 -10.14 -14.12 7.46
N ASP A 38 -10.45 -15.38 7.65
CA ASP A 38 -9.88 -16.60 7.07
C ASP A 38 -8.41 -16.49 6.61
N HIS A 39 -7.49 -16.93 7.47
CA HIS A 39 -6.03 -16.98 7.26
C HIS A 39 -5.60 -17.81 6.03
N SER A 40 -6.52 -18.47 5.34
CA SER A 40 -6.25 -19.31 4.17
C SER A 40 -5.66 -18.56 2.97
N CYS A 41 -5.90 -17.24 2.87
CA CYS A 41 -5.28 -16.40 1.81
C CYS A 41 -3.78 -16.15 2.00
N PHE A 42 -3.22 -16.56 3.12
CA PHE A 42 -1.83 -16.24 3.49
C PHE A 42 -0.87 -17.41 3.26
N ASP A 43 -1.37 -18.56 2.87
CA ASP A 43 -0.53 -19.65 2.41
C ASP A 43 -0.20 -19.43 0.92
N SER A 44 1.04 -19.00 0.66
CA SER A 44 1.56 -18.72 -0.68
C SER A 44 1.47 -19.93 -1.64
N SER A 45 1.28 -21.15 -1.11
CA SER A 45 1.10 -22.35 -1.91
C SER A 45 -0.27 -22.43 -2.60
N HIS A 46 -1.26 -21.63 -2.18
CA HIS A 46 -2.63 -21.67 -2.68
C HIS A 46 -3.08 -20.42 -3.44
N CYS A 47 -2.28 -19.35 -3.46
CA CYS A 47 -2.67 -18.07 -4.07
C CYS A 47 -2.43 -17.99 -5.60
N SER A 48 -1.84 -19.00 -6.22
CA SER A 48 -1.42 -18.93 -7.63
C SER A 48 -2.55 -19.13 -8.67
N SER A 49 -3.77 -19.54 -8.25
CA SER A 49 -4.88 -19.75 -9.20
C SER A 49 -6.28 -19.54 -8.62
N ASN A 50 -6.46 -19.36 -7.31
CA ASN A 50 -7.78 -19.24 -6.70
C ASN A 50 -8.08 -17.78 -6.31
N THR A 51 -8.77 -17.07 -7.21
CA THR A 51 -9.22 -15.69 -7.02
C THR A 51 -10.20 -15.52 -5.86
N ASP A 52 -10.94 -16.57 -5.50
CA ASP A 52 -11.96 -16.53 -4.43
C ASP A 52 -11.35 -16.35 -3.04
N ASN A 53 -10.12 -16.82 -2.84
CA ASN A 53 -9.39 -16.67 -1.58
C ASN A 53 -8.52 -15.41 -1.51
N CYS A 54 -8.40 -14.65 -2.59
CA CYS A 54 -7.61 -13.44 -2.62
C CYS A 54 -8.38 -12.26 -2.03
N LEU A 55 -7.85 -11.64 -0.96
CA LEU A 55 -8.47 -10.47 -0.33
C LEU A 55 -8.75 -9.35 -1.33
N LEU A 56 -7.77 -9.00 -2.19
CA LEU A 56 -7.91 -7.93 -3.16
C LEU A 56 -8.94 -8.26 -4.25
N CYS A 57 -9.02 -9.53 -4.71
CA CYS A 57 -10.10 -9.95 -5.61
C CYS A 57 -11.48 -9.84 -4.94
N ARG A 58 -11.59 -10.21 -3.66
CA ARG A 58 -12.84 -10.09 -2.90
C ARG A 58 -13.27 -8.63 -2.71
N ILE A 59 -12.33 -7.71 -2.52
CA ILE A 59 -12.62 -6.26 -2.48
C ILE A 59 -13.16 -5.82 -3.84
N ARG A 60 -12.46 -6.13 -4.93
CA ARG A 60 -12.92 -5.85 -6.30
C ARG A 60 -14.35 -6.32 -6.54
N ASP A 61 -14.65 -7.55 -6.13
CA ASP A 61 -15.95 -8.20 -6.34
C ASP A 61 -17.01 -7.77 -5.32
N ARG A 62 -16.68 -6.82 -4.42
CA ARG A 62 -17.55 -6.34 -3.34
C ARG A 62 -18.07 -7.48 -2.42
N LYS A 63 -17.27 -8.54 -2.27
CA LYS A 63 -17.57 -9.72 -1.43
C LYS A 63 -16.95 -9.64 -0.04
N SER A 64 -16.24 -8.56 0.29
CA SER A 64 -15.61 -8.35 1.59
C SER A 64 -16.49 -7.46 2.46
N GLN A 65 -16.90 -7.96 3.62
CA GLN A 65 -17.80 -7.23 4.55
C GLN A 65 -17.12 -6.04 5.26
N ASN A 66 -15.78 -5.95 5.22
CA ASN A 66 -15.02 -5.00 6.03
C ASN A 66 -14.22 -3.97 5.23
N ILE A 67 -14.32 -3.94 3.89
CA ILE A 67 -13.42 -3.11 3.07
C ILE A 67 -14.17 -2.59 1.84
N GLU A 68 -15.20 -1.79 2.07
CA GLU A 68 -15.97 -1.14 0.98
C GLU A 68 -15.47 0.27 0.69
N HIS A 69 -14.15 0.48 0.71
CA HIS A 69 -13.60 1.81 0.51
C HIS A 69 -12.88 1.97 -0.83
N ILE A 70 -13.45 1.44 -1.92
CA ILE A 70 -12.97 1.83 -3.25
C ILE A 70 -13.27 3.31 -3.41
N VAL A 71 -12.21 4.13 -3.50
CA VAL A 71 -12.34 5.60 -3.63
C VAL A 71 -12.18 6.08 -5.06
N TYR A 72 -11.58 5.24 -5.91
CA TYR A 72 -11.35 5.52 -7.32
C TYR A 72 -11.36 4.20 -8.11
N GLU A 73 -11.95 4.19 -9.29
CA GLU A 73 -12.03 3.01 -10.15
C GLU A 73 -11.89 3.41 -11.61
N SER A 74 -10.97 2.76 -12.33
CA SER A 74 -10.78 2.88 -13.76
C SER A 74 -11.12 1.56 -14.48
N ASN A 75 -10.82 1.44 -15.76
CA ASN A 75 -11.11 0.21 -16.52
C ASN A 75 -10.41 -1.00 -15.91
N ASN A 76 -9.10 -0.89 -15.63
CA ASN A 76 -8.28 -2.02 -15.19
C ASN A 76 -7.80 -1.93 -13.73
N PHE A 77 -8.06 -0.82 -13.03
CA PHE A 77 -7.57 -0.60 -11.67
C PHE A 77 -8.66 -0.11 -10.73
N TYR A 78 -8.44 -0.31 -9.45
CA TYR A 78 -9.18 0.35 -8.38
C TYR A 78 -8.23 0.83 -7.29
N VAL A 79 -8.67 1.81 -6.48
CA VAL A 79 -7.86 2.40 -5.40
C VAL A 79 -8.60 2.28 -4.09
N VAL A 80 -7.89 1.81 -3.07
CA VAL A 80 -8.41 1.63 -1.71
C VAL A 80 -7.41 2.14 -0.68
N PRO A 81 -7.84 2.56 0.51
CA PRO A 81 -6.96 2.73 1.65
C PRO A 81 -6.22 1.44 1.99
N GLY A 82 -4.94 1.57 2.28
CA GLY A 82 -4.11 0.41 2.62
C GLY A 82 -4.36 -0.08 4.05
N THR A 83 -4.62 -1.37 4.23
CA THR A 83 -4.62 -1.98 5.56
C THR A 83 -3.26 -1.75 6.24
N GLY A 84 -3.28 -1.37 7.51
CA GLY A 84 -2.07 -1.01 8.24
C GLY A 84 -1.57 0.41 7.94
N ALA A 85 -2.48 1.33 7.67
CA ALA A 85 -2.20 2.75 7.48
C ALA A 85 -1.75 3.39 8.80
N PHE A 86 -0.46 3.31 9.13
CA PHE A 86 0.10 3.99 10.30
C PHE A 86 0.41 5.48 10.06
N PHE A 87 0.08 6.01 8.87
CA PHE A 87 0.21 7.42 8.49
C PHE A 87 -0.96 7.87 7.61
N GLU A 88 -1.08 9.18 7.43
CA GLU A 88 -2.15 9.82 6.66
C GLU A 88 -2.04 9.49 5.17
N GLY A 89 -3.17 9.33 4.49
CA GLY A 89 -3.25 9.25 3.04
C GLY A 89 -2.66 7.98 2.42
N TYR A 90 -2.52 6.91 3.19
CA TYR A 90 -2.00 5.65 2.66
C TYR A 90 -3.02 4.96 1.76
N LEU A 91 -2.75 4.96 0.47
CA LEU A 91 -3.59 4.31 -0.55
C LEU A 91 -2.83 3.19 -1.27
N MET A 92 -3.59 2.29 -1.87
CA MET A 92 -3.09 1.25 -2.78
C MET A 92 -3.84 1.33 -4.10
N ILE A 93 -3.11 1.31 -5.23
CA ILE A 93 -3.65 1.04 -6.56
C ILE A 93 -3.55 -0.47 -6.78
N VAL A 94 -4.64 -1.09 -7.16
CA VAL A 94 -4.74 -2.54 -7.33
C VAL A 94 -5.27 -2.85 -8.73
N PRO A 95 -4.62 -3.72 -9.49
CA PRO A 95 -5.16 -4.17 -10.77
C PRO A 95 -6.38 -5.06 -10.55
N LYS A 96 -7.39 -4.93 -11.43
CA LYS A 96 -8.58 -5.80 -11.40
C LYS A 96 -8.24 -7.25 -11.73
N ASP A 97 -7.26 -7.45 -12.62
CA ASP A 97 -6.71 -8.77 -12.90
C ASP A 97 -5.86 -9.27 -11.73
N HIS A 98 -6.01 -10.55 -11.41
CA HIS A 98 -5.15 -11.19 -10.41
C HIS A 98 -3.77 -11.48 -10.99
N ILE A 99 -2.89 -10.50 -10.95
CA ILE A 99 -1.49 -10.59 -11.35
C ILE A 99 -0.57 -10.46 -10.13
N THR A 100 0.67 -10.88 -10.27
CA THR A 100 1.65 -10.94 -9.17
C THR A 100 2.68 -9.81 -9.22
N SER A 101 2.65 -9.01 -10.30
CA SER A 101 3.56 -7.89 -10.53
C SER A 101 2.97 -6.92 -11.54
N PHE A 102 3.10 -5.63 -11.30
CA PHE A 102 2.74 -4.60 -12.27
C PHE A 102 3.63 -4.61 -13.51
N ALA A 103 4.87 -5.09 -13.41
CA ALA A 103 5.75 -5.24 -14.57
C ALA A 103 5.22 -6.26 -15.60
N LEU A 104 4.26 -7.13 -15.21
CA LEU A 104 3.59 -8.08 -16.10
C LEU A 104 2.38 -7.49 -16.85
N LEU A 105 2.00 -6.24 -16.58
CA LEU A 105 0.93 -5.56 -17.31
C LEU A 105 1.31 -5.41 -18.78
N SER A 106 0.30 -5.47 -19.67
CA SER A 106 0.45 -5.05 -21.07
C SER A 106 0.83 -3.57 -21.16
N GLU A 107 1.37 -3.12 -22.28
CA GLU A 107 1.76 -1.73 -22.49
C GLU A 107 0.55 -0.80 -22.27
N GLU A 108 -0.60 -1.11 -22.87
CA GLU A 108 -1.84 -0.36 -22.70
C GLU A 108 -2.25 -0.22 -21.21
N LYS A 109 -2.21 -1.32 -20.45
CA LYS A 109 -2.54 -1.28 -19.01
C LYS A 109 -1.50 -0.54 -18.19
N ARG A 110 -0.22 -0.56 -18.61
CA ARG A 110 0.82 0.25 -17.97
C ARG A 110 0.59 1.74 -18.16
N ASP A 111 0.16 2.16 -19.35
CA ASP A 111 -0.17 3.55 -19.63
C ASP A 111 -1.37 4.02 -18.79
N GLU A 112 -2.42 3.21 -18.68
CA GLU A 112 -3.54 3.48 -17.77
C GLU A 112 -3.07 3.55 -16.31
N PHE A 113 -2.23 2.61 -15.87
CA PHE A 113 -1.66 2.65 -14.52
C PHE A 113 -0.91 3.94 -14.23
N LEU A 114 -0.05 4.39 -15.16
CA LEU A 114 0.70 5.65 -15.01
C LEU A 114 -0.23 6.86 -14.91
N GLN A 115 -1.34 6.85 -15.65
CA GLN A 115 -2.37 7.88 -15.52
C GLN A 115 -3.04 7.84 -14.15
N VAL A 116 -3.50 6.68 -13.69
CA VAL A 116 -4.09 6.50 -12.35
C VAL A 116 -3.11 6.91 -11.26
N LEU A 117 -1.85 6.48 -11.35
CA LEU A 117 -0.80 6.86 -10.40
C LEU A 117 -0.66 8.38 -10.29
N ASN A 118 -0.62 9.07 -11.44
CA ASN A 118 -0.51 10.52 -11.49
C ASN A 118 -1.74 11.21 -10.87
N ASP A 119 -2.95 10.77 -11.21
CA ASP A 119 -4.21 11.31 -10.69
C ASP A 119 -4.27 11.20 -9.16
N ILE A 120 -3.98 10.01 -8.64
CA ILE A 120 -4.00 9.77 -7.20
C ILE A 120 -2.92 10.58 -6.47
N LYS A 121 -1.70 10.69 -7.05
CA LYS A 121 -0.64 11.56 -6.50
C LYS A 121 -1.11 13.01 -6.41
N LEU A 122 -1.74 13.56 -7.43
CA LEU A 122 -2.25 14.93 -7.44
C LEU A 122 -3.34 15.14 -6.37
N ILE A 123 -4.28 14.20 -6.23
CA ILE A 123 -5.32 14.27 -5.21
C ILE A 123 -4.70 14.23 -3.81
N LEU A 124 -3.82 13.27 -3.53
CA LEU A 124 -3.14 13.15 -2.24
C LEU A 124 -2.32 14.39 -1.89
N GLN A 125 -1.60 14.97 -2.87
CA GLN A 125 -0.89 16.24 -2.69
C GLN A 125 -1.85 17.39 -2.39
N GLY A 126 -3.02 17.39 -3.02
CA GLY A 126 -4.07 18.36 -2.76
C GLY A 126 -4.63 18.27 -1.34
N ILE A 127 -4.79 17.07 -0.79
CA ILE A 127 -5.31 16.82 0.56
C ILE A 127 -4.24 17.14 1.61
N TYR A 128 -3.09 16.46 1.53
CA TYR A 128 -2.10 16.41 2.62
C TYR A 128 -0.98 17.45 2.50
N LYS A 129 -0.89 18.18 1.37
CA LYS A 129 0.15 19.18 1.09
C LYS A 129 1.57 18.62 1.19
N LYS A 130 1.72 17.32 0.93
CA LYS A 130 2.99 16.57 0.93
C LYS A 130 3.17 15.94 -0.44
N LYS A 131 4.41 15.81 -0.88
CA LYS A 131 4.74 14.98 -2.05
C LYS A 131 4.48 13.51 -1.74
N VAL A 132 4.26 12.71 -2.76
CA VAL A 132 3.89 11.30 -2.61
C VAL A 132 5.05 10.39 -2.98
N PHE A 133 5.47 9.57 -2.04
CA PHE A 133 6.29 8.41 -2.26
C PHE A 133 5.41 7.25 -2.73
N ALA A 134 5.84 6.50 -3.74
CA ALA A 134 5.09 5.33 -4.19
C ALA A 134 6.03 4.13 -4.33
N PHE A 135 5.50 2.90 -4.12
CA PHE A 135 6.32 1.70 -4.17
C PHE A 135 5.52 0.43 -4.48
N GLU A 136 6.22 -0.56 -5.02
CA GLU A 136 5.74 -1.93 -5.20
C GLU A 136 6.74 -2.92 -4.63
N CYS A 137 6.23 -3.96 -3.95
CA CYS A 137 6.99 -5.15 -3.58
C CYS A 137 6.48 -6.32 -4.42
N SER A 138 7.06 -6.51 -5.58
CA SER A 138 6.64 -7.52 -6.55
C SER A 138 7.02 -8.93 -6.14
N SER A 139 6.12 -9.88 -6.41
CA SER A 139 6.40 -11.32 -6.26
C SER A 139 6.98 -11.95 -7.52
N GLY A 140 7.18 -11.17 -8.59
CA GLY A 140 7.59 -11.69 -9.89
C GLY A 140 6.52 -12.59 -10.52
N LYS A 141 6.87 -13.20 -11.63
CA LYS A 141 5.94 -14.01 -12.45
C LYS A 141 5.39 -15.24 -11.72
N THR A 142 6.19 -15.86 -10.89
CA THR A 142 5.78 -17.09 -10.20
C THR A 142 4.85 -16.87 -9.03
N GLY A 143 4.81 -15.65 -8.47
CA GLY A 143 4.09 -15.36 -7.24
C GLY A 143 4.61 -16.12 -6.01
N ALA A 144 5.62 -16.99 -6.20
CA ALA A 144 6.16 -17.85 -5.17
C ALA A 144 7.37 -17.18 -4.52
N GLY A 145 7.13 -16.47 -3.40
CA GLY A 145 8.22 -15.91 -2.60
C GLY A 145 8.48 -16.72 -1.33
N LYS A 146 9.72 -16.63 -0.81
CA LYS A 146 10.08 -17.20 0.50
C LYS A 146 9.37 -16.50 1.65
N HIS A 147 9.01 -15.25 1.45
CA HIS A 147 8.37 -14.41 2.47
C HIS A 147 6.84 -14.52 2.40
N LYS A 148 6.27 -15.37 3.22
CA LYS A 148 4.83 -15.64 3.32
C LYS A 148 3.98 -14.49 3.95
N THR A 149 4.56 -13.31 4.13
CA THR A 149 3.93 -12.22 4.92
C THR A 149 3.22 -11.16 4.08
N SER A 150 3.16 -11.30 2.76
CA SER A 150 2.56 -10.33 1.86
C SER A 150 1.43 -10.94 1.04
N ILE A 151 0.51 -10.09 0.57
CA ILE A 151 -0.49 -10.46 -0.41
C ILE A 151 0.22 -10.63 -1.75
N VAL A 152 -0.01 -11.75 -2.44
CA VAL A 152 0.65 -12.07 -3.72
C VAL A 152 0.06 -11.23 -4.87
N HIS A 153 -1.25 -10.98 -4.86
CA HIS A 153 -1.89 -10.09 -5.81
C HIS A 153 -1.19 -8.73 -5.82
N ALA A 154 -0.72 -8.29 -6.96
CA ALA A 154 0.03 -7.05 -7.12
C ALA A 154 -0.75 -5.85 -6.59
N HIS A 155 -0.08 -4.99 -5.85
CA HIS A 155 -0.64 -3.74 -5.33
C HIS A 155 0.46 -2.70 -5.20
N PHE A 156 0.15 -1.49 -5.62
CA PHE A 156 1.08 -0.37 -5.67
C PHE A 156 0.71 0.62 -4.56
N HIS A 157 1.64 0.92 -3.69
CA HIS A 157 1.41 1.75 -2.51
C HIS A 157 1.73 3.21 -2.77
N LEU A 158 0.96 4.12 -2.15
CA LEU A 158 1.18 5.55 -2.16
C LEU A 158 1.18 6.10 -0.74
N ALA A 159 2.17 6.91 -0.43
CA ALA A 159 2.40 7.49 0.89
C ALA A 159 2.75 8.98 0.79
N PRO A 160 1.86 9.90 1.16
CA PRO A 160 2.22 11.30 1.34
C PRO A 160 3.27 11.45 2.45
N THR A 161 4.49 11.87 2.10
CA THR A 161 5.59 11.94 3.07
C THR A 161 6.69 12.89 2.64
N GLU A 162 7.41 13.44 3.61
CA GLU A 162 8.64 14.22 3.41
C GLU A 162 9.91 13.37 3.60
N MET A 163 9.76 12.05 3.76
CA MET A 163 10.90 11.13 3.91
C MET A 163 11.82 11.22 2.68
N PRO A 164 13.13 11.44 2.85
CA PRO A 164 14.08 11.37 1.74
C PRO A 164 14.30 9.91 1.33
N VAL A 165 13.42 9.39 0.47
CA VAL A 165 13.20 7.96 0.18
C VAL A 165 14.49 7.23 -0.10
N LEU A 166 15.25 7.66 -1.12
CA LEU A 166 16.47 6.95 -1.53
C LEU A 166 17.49 6.87 -0.39
N ARG A 167 17.67 7.96 0.35
CA ARG A 167 18.58 8.01 1.48
C ARG A 167 18.19 7.02 2.59
N GLU A 168 16.91 6.99 2.94
CA GLU A 168 16.45 6.12 4.03
C GLU A 168 16.45 4.64 3.60
N VAL A 169 16.11 4.36 2.35
CA VAL A 169 16.24 3.01 1.77
C VAL A 169 17.72 2.55 1.76
N GLN A 170 18.65 3.42 1.37
CA GLN A 170 20.08 3.09 1.39
C GLN A 170 20.63 2.84 2.81
N LYS A 171 20.14 3.56 3.81
CA LYS A 171 20.52 3.30 5.22
C LYS A 171 20.10 1.90 5.70
N SER A 172 19.05 1.33 5.14
CA SER A 172 18.63 -0.05 5.45
C SER A 172 19.49 -1.12 4.77
N GLY A 173 20.48 -0.72 3.98
CA GLY A 173 21.40 -1.60 3.26
C GLY A 173 20.93 -1.97 1.86
N LEU A 174 19.79 -1.48 1.39
CA LEU A 174 19.31 -1.70 0.03
C LEU A 174 19.78 -0.56 -0.88
N HIS A 175 20.39 -0.89 -2.01
CA HIS A 175 20.92 0.08 -2.98
C HIS A 175 20.23 -0.07 -4.34
N PRO A 176 19.00 0.48 -4.49
CA PRO A 176 18.26 0.35 -5.74
C PRO A 176 18.89 1.20 -6.85
N SER A 177 18.82 0.70 -8.07
CA SER A 177 19.31 1.36 -9.27
C SER A 177 18.27 2.30 -9.87
N LEU A 178 18.69 3.46 -10.34
CA LEU A 178 17.85 4.37 -11.12
C LEU A 178 17.49 3.72 -12.46
N ILE A 179 16.21 3.76 -12.82
CA ILE A 179 15.71 3.26 -14.10
C ILE A 179 14.81 4.29 -14.78
N SER A 180 14.63 4.14 -16.10
CA SER A 180 13.54 4.81 -16.78
C SER A 180 12.21 4.12 -16.47
N LYS A 181 11.13 4.90 -16.28
CA LYS A 181 9.77 4.36 -16.08
C LYS A 181 9.31 3.43 -17.24
N HIS A 182 9.89 3.58 -18.44
CA HIS A 182 9.57 2.71 -19.58
C HIS A 182 10.31 1.37 -19.55
N GLU A 183 11.36 1.24 -18.72
CA GLU A 183 12.14 0.02 -18.61
C GLU A 183 11.61 -0.94 -17.56
N TRP A 184 10.78 -0.45 -16.65
CA TRP A 184 10.23 -1.23 -15.54
C TRP A 184 9.60 -2.57 -15.97
N GLY A 185 8.89 -2.65 -17.09
CA GLY A 185 8.32 -3.90 -17.61
C GLY A 185 9.32 -5.02 -17.86
N LYS A 186 10.63 -4.76 -17.88
CA LYS A 186 11.67 -5.78 -18.05
C LYS A 186 11.91 -6.64 -16.79
N TYR A 187 11.41 -6.21 -15.64
CA TYR A 187 11.72 -6.79 -14.33
C TYR A 187 10.67 -7.80 -13.83
N GLY A 188 9.61 -8.08 -14.59
CA GLY A 188 8.48 -8.90 -14.14
C GLY A 188 8.79 -10.39 -13.86
N GLU A 189 9.91 -10.94 -14.34
CA GLU A 189 10.23 -12.36 -14.15
C GLU A 189 10.59 -12.69 -12.71
N ASN A 190 11.37 -11.85 -12.04
CA ASN A 190 11.83 -12.04 -10.66
C ASN A 190 11.07 -11.16 -9.66
N PRO A 191 11.11 -11.50 -8.37
CA PRO A 191 10.76 -10.55 -7.31
C PRO A 191 11.64 -9.31 -7.39
N TYR A 192 11.04 -8.14 -7.12
CA TYR A 192 11.75 -6.86 -7.04
C TYR A 192 11.06 -5.90 -6.07
N MET A 193 11.77 -4.86 -5.69
CA MET A 193 11.21 -3.68 -5.03
C MET A 193 11.40 -2.47 -5.92
N LEU A 194 10.29 -1.79 -6.22
CA LEU A 194 10.26 -0.54 -6.97
C LEU A 194 9.93 0.60 -6.03
N TYR A 195 10.68 1.70 -6.15
CA TYR A 195 10.48 2.93 -5.41
C TYR A 195 10.36 4.09 -6.39
N ILE A 196 9.35 4.92 -6.21
CA ILE A 196 9.20 6.19 -6.94
C ILE A 196 9.27 7.28 -5.89
N ASP A 197 10.32 8.09 -5.95
CA ASP A 197 10.50 9.17 -4.99
C ASP A 197 9.55 10.36 -5.24
N GLN A 198 9.68 11.38 -4.43
CA GLN A 198 8.84 12.57 -4.49
C GLN A 198 9.12 13.46 -5.73
N ASP A 199 10.17 13.20 -6.47
CA ASP A 199 10.57 13.91 -7.69
C ASP A 199 10.36 13.06 -8.96
N ASP A 200 9.58 11.97 -8.83
CA ASP A 200 9.26 11.01 -9.91
C ASP A 200 10.49 10.27 -10.47
N ASN A 201 11.55 10.13 -9.68
CA ASN A 201 12.64 9.23 -10.02
C ASN A 201 12.26 7.80 -9.65
N TRP A 202 12.53 6.88 -10.56
CA TRP A 202 12.22 5.47 -10.43
C TRP A 202 13.47 4.68 -10.08
N PHE A 203 13.41 3.94 -8.98
CA PHE A 203 14.53 3.13 -8.49
C PHE A 203 14.06 1.69 -8.29
N ILE A 204 14.84 0.73 -8.76
CA ILE A 204 14.52 -0.69 -8.64
C ILE A 204 15.65 -1.47 -7.96
N ALA A 205 15.27 -2.37 -7.08
CA ALA A 205 16.12 -3.41 -6.54
C ALA A 205 15.57 -4.75 -7.01
N ASP A 206 16.24 -5.36 -7.99
CA ASP A 206 15.94 -6.72 -8.44
C ASP A 206 16.33 -7.70 -7.33
N ASP A 207 15.44 -8.63 -7.01
CA ASP A 207 15.60 -9.56 -5.89
C ASP A 207 15.33 -11.01 -6.32
N PRO A 208 16.12 -11.56 -7.25
CA PRO A 208 15.89 -12.90 -7.82
C PRO A 208 15.92 -14.01 -6.77
N ASN A 209 16.52 -13.78 -5.62
CA ASN A 209 16.60 -14.74 -4.53
C ASN A 209 15.51 -14.52 -3.46
N ASP A 210 14.63 -13.53 -3.63
CA ASP A 210 13.62 -13.12 -2.66
C ASP A 210 14.22 -12.92 -1.25
N TYR A 211 15.30 -12.15 -1.22
CA TYR A 211 16.12 -11.96 -0.02
C TYR A 211 15.51 -10.93 0.95
N TYR A 212 14.93 -9.86 0.39
CA TYR A 212 14.41 -8.74 1.18
C TYR A 212 12.99 -8.98 1.67
N PRO A 213 12.65 -8.52 2.89
CA PRO A 213 11.28 -8.62 3.42
C PRO A 213 10.28 -7.85 2.55
N ARG A 214 9.15 -8.47 2.22
CA ARG A 214 8.09 -7.84 1.39
C ARG A 214 7.52 -6.54 1.95
N GLN A 215 7.64 -6.30 3.24
CA GLN A 215 7.21 -5.06 3.88
C GLN A 215 8.36 -4.07 4.09
N HIS A 216 9.52 -4.28 3.46
CA HIS A 216 10.70 -3.44 3.63
C HIS A 216 10.44 -1.93 3.44
N PRO A 217 9.73 -1.44 2.39
CA PRO A 217 9.46 -0.01 2.26
C PRO A 217 8.62 0.55 3.40
N ARG A 218 7.68 -0.25 3.92
CA ARG A 218 6.87 0.13 5.10
C ARG A 218 7.72 0.18 6.37
N GLN A 219 8.65 -0.76 6.52
CA GLN A 219 9.60 -0.76 7.63
C GLN A 219 10.46 0.49 7.61
N VAL A 220 11.06 0.82 6.47
CA VAL A 220 11.88 2.05 6.30
C VAL A 220 11.07 3.30 6.65
N LEU A 221 9.82 3.38 6.20
CA LEU A 221 8.94 4.52 6.52
C LEU A 221 8.62 4.59 8.02
N ALA A 222 8.31 3.46 8.65
CA ALA A 222 8.03 3.42 10.10
C ALA A 222 9.27 3.78 10.93
N GLU A 223 10.45 3.33 10.56
CA GLU A 223 11.71 3.68 11.19
C GLU A 223 12.00 5.18 11.07
N TRP A 224 11.83 5.75 9.88
CA TRP A 224 11.99 7.20 9.67
C TRP A 224 11.02 8.02 10.52
N MET A 225 9.78 7.54 10.70
CA MET A 225 8.77 8.16 11.55
C MET A 225 9.01 7.94 13.05
N GLY A 226 9.96 7.11 13.45
CA GLY A 226 10.20 6.72 14.84
C GLY A 226 9.13 5.79 15.43
N CYS A 227 8.41 5.07 14.57
CA CYS A 227 7.28 4.20 14.92
C CYS A 227 7.65 2.72 14.69
N TYR A 228 8.72 2.27 15.33
CA TYR A 228 9.24 0.91 15.17
C TYR A 228 8.13 -0.15 15.36
N ASN A 229 8.18 -1.21 14.56
CA ASN A 229 7.30 -2.39 14.58
C ASN A 229 5.88 -2.20 14.04
N ILE A 230 5.33 -1.00 13.95
CA ILE A 230 3.96 -0.78 13.47
C ILE A 230 3.81 -0.93 11.93
N TYR A 231 4.91 -1.16 11.22
CA TYR A 231 4.89 -1.40 9.78
C TYR A 231 4.15 -2.69 9.39
N ASN A 232 4.08 -3.66 10.32
CA ASN A 232 3.46 -4.94 10.04
C ASN A 232 1.94 -4.84 10.17
N TRP A 233 1.28 -4.71 9.01
CA TRP A 233 -0.16 -4.52 8.93
C TRP A 233 -0.99 -5.67 9.52
N ARG A 234 -0.45 -6.86 9.68
CA ARG A 234 -1.14 -8.00 10.30
C ARG A 234 -1.36 -7.80 11.79
N TYR A 235 -0.41 -7.16 12.46
CA TYR A 235 -0.49 -6.86 13.89
C TYR A 235 -1.09 -5.48 14.15
N TYR A 236 -0.97 -4.56 13.17
CA TYR A 236 -1.41 -3.17 13.27
C TYR A 236 -2.25 -2.78 12.05
N PRO A 237 -3.50 -3.29 11.94
CA PRO A 237 -4.34 -3.08 10.75
C PRO A 237 -4.86 -1.65 10.61
N PHE A 238 -4.99 -0.88 11.69
CA PHE A 238 -5.49 0.51 11.71
C PHE A 238 -6.75 0.73 10.86
N ARG A 239 -7.77 -0.10 11.04
CA ARG A 239 -9.00 -0.10 10.22
C ARG A 239 -9.71 1.23 10.23
N GLU A 240 -9.85 1.87 11.41
CA GLU A 240 -10.49 3.18 11.55
C GLU A 240 -9.81 4.28 10.70
N ARG A 241 -8.51 4.16 10.43
CA ARG A 241 -7.80 5.09 9.53
C ARG A 241 -8.17 4.89 8.08
N MET A 242 -8.55 3.69 7.69
CA MET A 242 -8.99 3.42 6.31
C MET A 242 -10.28 4.20 6.03
N ASP A 243 -11.22 4.23 7.00
CA ASP A 243 -12.46 5.01 6.91
C ASP A 243 -12.16 6.50 6.77
N ILE A 244 -11.29 7.03 7.64
CA ILE A 244 -10.89 8.44 7.63
C ILE A 244 -10.24 8.80 6.28
N ILE A 245 -9.30 8.00 5.78
CA ILE A 245 -8.61 8.26 4.51
C ILE A 245 -9.60 8.25 3.34
N ALA A 246 -10.54 7.30 3.32
CA ALA A 246 -11.56 7.23 2.29
C ALA A 246 -12.47 8.47 2.32
N GLU A 247 -12.90 8.90 3.50
CA GLU A 247 -13.72 10.08 3.69
C GLU A 247 -12.97 11.36 3.27
N GLU A 248 -11.73 11.55 3.70
CA GLU A 248 -10.90 12.70 3.31
C GLU A 248 -10.73 12.78 1.79
N PHE A 249 -10.46 11.65 1.14
CA PHE A 249 -10.34 11.56 -0.31
C PHE A 249 -11.64 11.98 -1.00
N ARG A 250 -12.78 11.41 -0.62
CA ARG A 250 -14.09 11.71 -1.20
C ARG A 250 -14.48 13.16 -0.97
N ASN A 251 -14.26 13.70 0.23
CA ASN A 251 -14.60 15.08 0.58
C ASN A 251 -13.76 16.07 -0.26
N PHE A 252 -12.47 15.83 -0.41
CA PHE A 252 -11.62 16.63 -1.28
C PHE A 252 -12.12 16.61 -2.74
N CYS A 253 -12.46 15.44 -3.25
CA CYS A 253 -12.97 15.28 -4.61
C CYS A 253 -14.33 15.94 -4.79
N LYS A 254 -15.25 15.85 -3.83
CA LYS A 254 -16.54 16.57 -3.85
C LYS A 254 -16.34 18.08 -3.96
N VAL A 255 -15.49 18.65 -3.10
CA VAL A 255 -15.24 20.11 -3.06
C VAL A 255 -14.57 20.60 -4.32
N ASN A 256 -13.69 19.81 -4.93
CA ASN A 256 -12.91 20.20 -6.09
C ASN A 256 -13.45 19.60 -7.41
N PHE A 257 -14.60 18.95 -7.40
CA PHE A 257 -15.09 18.12 -8.53
C PHE A 257 -15.00 18.81 -9.86
N GLN A 258 -15.48 20.04 -9.98
CA GLN A 258 -15.46 20.81 -11.23
C GLN A 258 -14.05 21.21 -11.71
N LYS A 259 -13.05 21.12 -10.87
CA LYS A 259 -11.64 21.44 -11.19
C LYS A 259 -10.84 20.19 -11.58
N LEU A 260 -11.37 19.00 -11.29
CA LEU A 260 -10.73 17.75 -11.64
C LEU A 260 -10.89 17.47 -13.13
N PRO A 261 -9.93 16.82 -13.80
CA PRO A 261 -10.08 16.34 -15.16
C PRO A 261 -11.33 15.45 -15.30
N LYS A 262 -11.98 15.46 -16.46
CA LYS A 262 -13.24 14.75 -16.68
C LYS A 262 -13.10 13.23 -16.41
N TRP A 263 -12.02 12.62 -16.88
CA TRP A 263 -11.76 11.20 -16.63
C TRP A 263 -11.56 10.87 -15.14
N VAL A 264 -11.03 11.81 -14.32
CA VAL A 264 -10.95 11.66 -12.87
C VAL A 264 -12.33 11.73 -12.26
N GLN A 265 -13.17 12.68 -12.70
CA GLN A 265 -14.56 12.82 -12.23
C GLN A 265 -15.36 11.54 -12.46
N GLU A 266 -15.16 10.87 -13.61
CA GLU A 266 -15.83 9.63 -13.98
C GLU A 266 -15.32 8.39 -13.20
N SER A 267 -14.13 8.49 -12.61
CA SER A 267 -13.47 7.40 -11.87
C SER A 267 -13.63 7.46 -10.35
N ILE A 268 -14.07 8.60 -9.79
CA ILE A 268 -14.24 8.74 -8.34
C ILE A 268 -15.47 7.97 -7.89
N CYS A 269 -15.29 7.14 -6.86
CA CYS A 269 -16.37 6.41 -6.21
C CYS A 269 -16.87 7.20 -4.99
N PHE A 270 -18.03 7.80 -5.12
CA PHE A 270 -18.78 8.31 -3.98
C PHE A 270 -19.65 7.18 -3.44
N GLU A 271 -19.78 7.10 -2.11
CA GLU A 271 -20.79 6.21 -1.53
C GLU A 271 -22.19 6.70 -1.94
N ASP A 272 -23.07 5.75 -2.32
CA ASP A 272 -24.48 6.00 -2.58
C ASP A 272 -25.24 6.31 -1.28
#